data_0013e04b0b18460f35e47840f31c4e3b
#
_entry.id   0013e04b0b18460f35e47840f31c4e3b
#
_cell.length_a   1.000
_cell.length_b   1.000
_cell.length_c   1.000
_cell.angle_alpha   90.00
_cell.angle_beta   90.00
_cell.angle_gamma   90.00
#
_symmetry.space_group_name_H-M   'P 1'
#
loop_
_entity.id
_entity.type
_entity.pdbx_description
1 polymer ?
#
loop_
_entity_poly.entity_id
_entity_poly.type
_entity_poly.pdbx_seq_one_letter_code
_entity_poly.pdbx_strand_id
1 'polypeptide(L)'
;MTDMNNKLNNRHAPAAVALLLSLTVAACCHDKPLEISSSVRYSQLDDEGLVAEKGCLEYDSIVFSDNSYAVMELRNAPQNMLTRYVDSGGRLMATVSAPSETYAQRLVYGYDDKGRLRYLLRFDELGEPQLWEDNTDSAYLGFRMAIDSVDFHNPDTTRHTLTEMVYGDGGWVSEIRETPTGKCLAAPEGYRIEVKVDQCVGFWSSDLDGGRYLLKADIVPISAGGGTYFIKRFVDFMPTTEMHYAGGRLFKSVCHPNPSCPGDVKETVTLTAVDGANIYTKVYGSSRDTLARIWKGGLLREEVLRSEWGTILCTRHYTSLPSGMVRVEERNIDFKTLQMKPAIVTMRPLSGMPHEEDEMNPLKHGNWMEAY
;
A
#
# COMPACT_ATOMS: atom_id res chain seq x y z
N MET A 1 -25.45 -60.84 68.96
CA MET A 1 -24.24 -60.03 69.22
C MET A 1 -23.61 -59.84 67.88
N THR A 2 -23.53 -58.70 67.25
CA THR A 2 -23.70 -57.30 67.51
C THR A 2 -23.86 -56.64 66.10
N ASP A 3 -24.86 -55.77 66.08
CA ASP A 3 -25.10 -54.89 64.93
C ASP A 3 -23.83 -54.08 64.47
N MET A 4 -23.63 -53.93 63.17
CA MET A 4 -22.88 -52.80 62.61
C MET A 4 -23.67 -52.14 61.48
N ASN A 5 -24.25 -51.02 61.88
CA ASN A 5 -24.94 -50.06 61.02
C ASN A 5 -24.07 -49.54 59.87
N ASN A 6 -24.49 -49.74 58.66
CA ASN A 6 -23.97 -49.11 57.46
C ASN A 6 -24.66 -47.77 57.27
N LYS A 7 -24.06 -46.68 57.76
CA LYS A 7 -24.39 -45.28 57.34
C LYS A 7 -23.69 -44.93 56.05
N LEU A 8 -24.33 -45.16 54.93
CA LEU A 8 -23.96 -44.56 53.62
C LEU A 8 -24.28 -43.07 53.67
N ASN A 9 -23.21 -42.31 53.73
CA ASN A 9 -23.25 -40.85 53.67
C ASN A 9 -23.63 -40.39 52.25
N ASN A 10 -24.88 -40.05 52.05
CA ASN A 10 -25.47 -39.45 50.85
C ASN A 10 -25.13 -37.95 50.80
N ARG A 11 -23.83 -37.55 50.67
CA ARG A 11 -23.41 -36.15 50.59
C ARG A 11 -22.81 -35.73 49.21
N HIS A 12 -22.81 -36.60 48.20
CA HIS A 12 -22.24 -36.30 46.91
C HIS A 12 -23.25 -36.10 45.76
N ALA A 13 -24.56 -36.29 46.03
CA ALA A 13 -25.57 -36.14 44.99
C ALA A 13 -25.83 -34.70 44.49
N PRO A 14 -25.72 -33.61 45.29
CA PRO A 14 -26.02 -32.29 44.77
C PRO A 14 -24.93 -31.68 43.86
N ALA A 15 -23.66 -32.10 44.04
CA ALA A 15 -22.57 -31.53 43.23
C ALA A 15 -22.52 -32.08 41.80
N ALA A 16 -22.85 -33.36 41.62
CA ALA A 16 -22.90 -34.00 40.30
C ALA A 16 -24.08 -33.50 39.46
N VAL A 17 -25.23 -33.23 40.09
CA VAL A 17 -26.42 -32.67 39.42
C VAL A 17 -26.20 -31.22 39.04
N ALA A 18 -25.51 -30.41 39.87
CA ALA A 18 -25.18 -29.05 39.55
C ALA A 18 -24.15 -28.96 38.41
N LEU A 19 -23.19 -29.88 38.33
CA LEU A 19 -22.22 -29.95 37.25
C LEU A 19 -22.87 -30.40 35.92
N LEU A 20 -23.81 -31.35 35.98
CA LEU A 20 -24.58 -31.75 34.80
C LEU A 20 -25.53 -30.64 34.30
N LEU A 21 -26.14 -29.88 35.20
CA LEU A 21 -26.96 -28.73 34.84
C LEU A 21 -26.12 -27.58 34.27
N SER A 22 -24.92 -27.33 34.78
CA SER A 22 -24.03 -26.32 34.21
C SER A 22 -23.47 -26.73 32.85
N LEU A 23 -23.21 -28.02 32.62
CA LEU A 23 -22.80 -28.53 31.30
C LEU A 23 -23.96 -28.53 30.31
N THR A 24 -25.19 -28.78 30.72
CA THR A 24 -26.35 -28.70 29.82
C THR A 24 -26.76 -27.26 29.53
N VAL A 25 -26.56 -26.32 30.45
CA VAL A 25 -26.77 -24.89 30.18
C VAL A 25 -25.69 -24.33 29.24
N ALA A 26 -24.42 -24.78 29.36
CA ALA A 26 -23.37 -24.42 28.41
C ALA A 26 -23.57 -25.04 27.01
N ALA A 27 -24.23 -26.21 26.92
CA ALA A 27 -24.58 -26.85 25.65
C ALA A 27 -25.86 -26.30 25.00
N CYS A 28 -26.64 -25.47 25.73
CA CYS A 28 -27.87 -24.84 25.21
C CYS A 28 -27.69 -23.37 24.78
N CYS A 29 -26.49 -22.82 24.86
CA CYS A 29 -26.15 -21.63 24.06
C CYS A 29 -26.00 -22.11 22.61
N HIS A 30 -27.10 -22.43 21.95
CA HIS A 30 -27.14 -22.42 20.50
C HIS A 30 -26.81 -20.98 20.11
N ASP A 31 -25.61 -20.74 19.61
CA ASP A 31 -25.33 -19.53 18.90
C ASP A 31 -26.44 -19.40 17.85
N LYS A 32 -27.24 -18.34 17.97
CA LYS A 32 -28.27 -18.10 16.97
C LYS A 32 -27.55 -18.07 15.61
N PRO A 33 -28.15 -18.74 14.60
CA PRO A 33 -27.52 -18.69 13.28
C PRO A 33 -27.32 -17.23 12.88
N LEU A 34 -26.19 -16.96 12.24
CA LEU A 34 -25.91 -15.64 11.72
C LEU A 34 -26.97 -15.30 10.66
N GLU A 35 -27.63 -14.17 10.83
CA GLU A 35 -28.71 -13.69 9.96
C GLU A 35 -28.47 -12.21 9.60
N ILE A 36 -29.10 -11.73 8.54
CA ILE A 36 -29.13 -10.31 8.22
C ILE A 36 -30.23 -9.65 9.06
N SER A 37 -29.83 -8.71 9.92
CA SER A 37 -30.75 -7.95 10.77
C SER A 37 -31.40 -6.81 10.03
N SER A 38 -30.66 -6.13 9.13
CA SER A 38 -31.16 -5.05 8.31
C SER A 38 -30.29 -4.88 7.05
N SER A 39 -30.89 -4.38 6.00
CA SER A 39 -30.18 -4.03 4.78
C SER A 39 -30.73 -2.74 4.19
N VAL A 40 -29.83 -1.90 3.68
CA VAL A 40 -30.15 -0.76 2.84
C VAL A 40 -29.51 -1.01 1.50
N ARG A 41 -30.32 -1.04 0.46
CA ARG A 41 -29.89 -1.31 -0.91
C ARG A 41 -30.13 -0.09 -1.75
N TYR A 42 -29.11 0.42 -2.38
CA TYR A 42 -29.23 1.48 -3.38
C TYR A 42 -29.36 0.82 -4.75
N SER A 43 -30.55 0.29 -5.05
CA SER A 43 -30.83 -0.48 -6.27
C SER A 43 -31.05 0.37 -7.53
N GLN A 44 -30.89 1.68 -7.44
CA GLN A 44 -31.06 2.59 -8.58
C GLN A 44 -29.79 3.40 -8.81
N LEU A 45 -28.92 2.89 -9.68
CA LEU A 45 -28.27 3.77 -10.62
C LEU A 45 -29.40 4.39 -11.43
N ASP A 46 -29.65 5.69 -11.29
CA ASP A 46 -30.48 6.36 -12.27
C ASP A 46 -29.81 6.17 -13.64
N ASP A 47 -30.62 5.98 -14.68
CA ASP A 47 -30.17 5.66 -16.04
C ASP A 47 -29.23 6.72 -16.67
N GLU A 48 -28.86 7.76 -15.94
CA GLU A 48 -28.09 8.90 -16.41
C GLU A 48 -26.59 8.88 -16.00
N GLY A 49 -26.13 7.88 -15.26
CA GLY A 49 -24.68 7.72 -14.97
C GLY A 49 -24.05 8.84 -14.13
N LEU A 50 -24.85 9.66 -13.46
CA LEU A 50 -24.41 10.81 -12.65
C LEU A 50 -23.61 10.46 -11.40
N VAL A 51 -23.47 9.19 -11.12
CA VAL A 51 -22.73 8.66 -9.99
C VAL A 51 -21.20 8.90 -10.10
N ALA A 52 -20.68 9.01 -11.31
CA ALA A 52 -19.25 9.08 -11.58
C ALA A 52 -18.57 10.40 -11.15
N GLU A 53 -19.32 11.49 -10.99
CA GLU A 53 -18.74 12.82 -10.73
C GLU A 53 -18.50 13.13 -9.24
N LYS A 54 -19.03 12.36 -8.31
CA LYS A 54 -18.99 12.68 -6.87
C LYS A 54 -18.04 11.83 -5.99
N GLY A 55 -17.21 11.00 -6.56
CA GLY A 55 -16.29 10.17 -5.79
C GLY A 55 -16.93 8.85 -5.33
N CYS A 56 -16.55 8.38 -4.15
CA CYS A 56 -17.01 7.12 -3.59
C CYS A 56 -18.47 7.19 -3.17
N LEU A 57 -19.33 6.30 -3.70
CA LEU A 57 -20.71 6.14 -3.26
C LEU A 57 -20.85 4.86 -2.46
N GLU A 58 -21.46 4.97 -1.30
CA GLU A 58 -21.96 3.84 -0.54
C GLU A 58 -23.17 3.27 -1.28
N TYR A 59 -23.11 1.99 -1.64
CA TYR A 59 -24.13 1.37 -2.50
C TYR A 59 -25.05 0.44 -1.72
N ASP A 60 -24.47 -0.46 -0.92
CA ASP A 60 -25.20 -1.36 -0.04
C ASP A 60 -24.64 -1.27 1.38
N SER A 61 -25.51 -1.33 2.37
CA SER A 61 -25.16 -1.47 3.77
C SER A 61 -25.96 -2.62 4.37
N ILE A 62 -25.28 -3.65 4.85
CA ILE A 62 -25.83 -4.88 5.39
C ILE A 62 -25.38 -5.01 6.83
N VAL A 63 -26.32 -5.16 7.77
CA VAL A 63 -26.01 -5.39 9.18
C VAL A 63 -26.40 -6.82 9.54
N PHE A 64 -25.49 -7.55 10.15
CA PHE A 64 -25.70 -8.92 10.60
C PHE A 64 -26.20 -8.98 12.04
N SER A 65 -26.72 -10.14 12.45
CA SER A 65 -27.31 -10.35 13.78
C SER A 65 -26.31 -10.25 14.94
N ASP A 66 -25.01 -10.35 14.67
CA ASP A 66 -23.90 -10.15 15.61
C ASP A 66 -23.42 -8.69 15.68
N ASN A 67 -24.13 -7.75 15.01
CA ASN A 67 -23.78 -6.35 14.84
C ASN A 67 -22.50 -6.09 14.02
N SER A 68 -21.95 -7.10 13.35
CA SER A 68 -21.01 -6.86 12.27
C SER A 68 -21.76 -6.32 11.05
N TYR A 69 -21.04 -5.70 10.11
CA TYR A 69 -21.68 -5.14 8.93
C TYR A 69 -20.81 -5.24 7.69
N ALA A 70 -21.44 -5.19 6.53
CA ALA A 70 -20.77 -5.06 5.25
C ALA A 70 -21.23 -3.76 4.56
N VAL A 71 -20.28 -3.06 3.96
CA VAL A 71 -20.55 -1.85 3.15
C VAL A 71 -19.92 -2.05 1.79
N MET A 72 -20.71 -1.91 0.75
CA MET A 72 -20.23 -1.90 -0.62
C MET A 72 -20.17 -0.47 -1.14
N GLU A 73 -19.03 -0.12 -1.73
CA GLU A 73 -18.78 1.18 -2.35
C GLU A 73 -18.46 1.01 -3.82
N LEU A 74 -19.00 1.91 -4.64
CA LEU A 74 -18.58 2.10 -6.03
C LEU A 74 -17.55 3.22 -6.09
N ARG A 75 -16.41 2.96 -6.72
CA ARG A 75 -15.34 3.95 -6.90
C ARG A 75 -15.11 4.22 -8.38
N ASN A 76 -15.34 5.46 -8.79
CA ASN A 76 -14.93 6.05 -10.08
C ASN A 76 -15.37 5.35 -11.38
N ALA A 77 -15.97 4.17 -11.31
CA ALA A 77 -16.55 3.50 -12.47
C ALA A 77 -17.49 2.38 -12.01
N PRO A 78 -18.52 2.00 -12.78
CA PRO A 78 -19.44 0.92 -12.40
C PRO A 78 -18.76 -0.45 -12.21
N GLN A 79 -17.50 -0.59 -12.62
CA GLN A 79 -16.73 -1.82 -12.52
C GLN A 79 -15.79 -1.86 -11.31
N ASN A 80 -15.66 -0.78 -10.54
CA ASN A 80 -14.77 -0.71 -9.39
C ASN A 80 -15.57 -0.80 -8.08
N MET A 81 -15.94 -2.01 -7.69
CA MET A 81 -16.61 -2.26 -6.42
C MET A 81 -15.62 -2.64 -5.33
N LEU A 82 -15.84 -2.12 -4.14
CA LEU A 82 -15.15 -2.51 -2.93
C LEU A 82 -16.16 -2.77 -1.84
N THR A 83 -16.26 -4.02 -1.39
CA THR A 83 -17.04 -4.39 -0.22
C THR A 83 -16.11 -4.57 0.98
N ARG A 84 -16.45 -3.93 2.10
CA ARG A 84 -15.77 -4.10 3.39
C ARG A 84 -16.67 -4.83 4.35
N TYR A 85 -16.12 -5.83 5.03
CA TYR A 85 -16.75 -6.50 6.15
C TYR A 85 -16.08 -6.05 7.44
N VAL A 86 -16.87 -5.58 8.40
CA VAL A 86 -16.38 -4.95 9.63
C VAL A 86 -17.03 -5.63 10.83
N ASP A 87 -16.25 -5.94 11.86
CA ASP A 87 -16.78 -6.54 13.07
C ASP A 87 -17.58 -5.53 13.92
N SER A 88 -18.27 -6.00 14.96
CA SER A 88 -19.06 -5.16 15.87
C SER A 88 -18.21 -4.13 16.64
N GLY A 89 -16.89 -4.30 16.69
CA GLY A 89 -15.93 -3.35 17.27
C GLY A 89 -15.35 -2.34 16.27
N GLY A 90 -15.77 -2.38 14.99
CA GLY A 90 -15.30 -1.48 13.96
C GLY A 90 -13.99 -1.90 13.28
N ARG A 91 -13.51 -3.14 13.49
CA ARG A 91 -12.29 -3.65 12.83
C ARG A 91 -12.63 -4.28 11.49
N LEU A 92 -11.79 -4.05 10.51
CA LEU A 92 -11.93 -4.63 9.19
C LEU A 92 -11.66 -6.14 9.24
N MET A 93 -12.65 -6.95 8.89
CA MET A 93 -12.55 -8.42 8.85
C MET A 93 -12.13 -8.93 7.46
N ALA A 94 -12.68 -8.32 6.42
CA ALA A 94 -12.37 -8.69 5.05
C ALA A 94 -12.66 -7.53 4.08
N THR A 95 -12.03 -7.61 2.91
CA THR A 95 -12.36 -6.80 1.75
C THR A 95 -12.56 -7.68 0.54
N VAL A 96 -13.52 -7.30 -0.29
CA VAL A 96 -13.75 -7.89 -1.60
C VAL A 96 -13.68 -6.76 -2.61
N SER A 97 -12.74 -6.83 -3.52
CA SER A 97 -12.61 -5.88 -4.62
C SER A 97 -12.83 -6.56 -5.95
N ALA A 98 -13.67 -6.00 -6.79
CA ALA A 98 -13.91 -6.47 -8.15
C ALA A 98 -13.52 -5.37 -9.15
N PRO A 99 -12.24 -5.27 -9.52
CA PRO A 99 -11.76 -4.25 -10.43
C PRO A 99 -12.14 -4.49 -11.90
N SER A 100 -12.64 -5.68 -12.23
CA SER A 100 -13.11 -6.02 -13.57
C SER A 100 -14.15 -7.14 -13.52
N GLU A 101 -14.87 -7.33 -14.63
CA GLU A 101 -15.86 -8.40 -14.80
C GLU A 101 -15.30 -9.82 -14.63
N THR A 102 -13.99 -9.98 -14.73
CA THR A 102 -13.34 -11.30 -14.74
C THR A 102 -12.44 -11.55 -13.54
N TYR A 103 -12.30 -10.59 -12.65
CA TYR A 103 -11.37 -10.70 -11.52
C TYR A 103 -11.94 -10.11 -10.25
N ALA A 104 -12.00 -10.91 -9.23
CA ALA A 104 -12.29 -10.47 -7.87
C ALA A 104 -11.13 -10.86 -6.95
N GLN A 105 -10.79 -9.96 -6.04
CA GLN A 105 -9.80 -10.22 -5.01
C GLN A 105 -10.46 -10.16 -3.64
N ARG A 106 -10.22 -11.18 -2.84
CA ARG A 106 -10.71 -11.28 -1.48
C ARG A 106 -9.55 -11.30 -0.51
N LEU A 107 -9.60 -10.41 0.47
CA LEU A 107 -8.61 -10.33 1.55
C LEU A 107 -9.33 -10.56 2.88
N VAL A 108 -8.81 -11.45 3.71
CA VAL A 108 -9.29 -11.66 5.08
C VAL A 108 -8.19 -11.29 6.06
N TYR A 109 -8.54 -10.51 7.08
CA TYR A 109 -7.63 -9.92 8.05
C TYR A 109 -7.72 -10.67 9.37
N GLY A 110 -6.59 -11.16 9.87
CA GLY A 110 -6.46 -11.79 11.17
C GLY A 110 -5.71 -10.90 12.16
N TYR A 111 -6.18 -10.86 13.38
CA TYR A 111 -5.62 -10.02 14.45
C TYR A 111 -5.07 -10.88 15.58
N ASP A 112 -4.04 -10.39 16.27
CA ASP A 112 -3.53 -11.01 17.48
C ASP A 112 -4.40 -10.62 18.72
N ASP A 113 -4.09 -11.22 19.88
CA ASP A 113 -4.81 -10.97 21.15
C ASP A 113 -4.76 -9.50 21.60
N LYS A 114 -3.82 -8.70 21.06
CA LYS A 114 -3.67 -7.26 21.30
C LYS A 114 -4.43 -6.41 20.29
N GLY A 115 -5.16 -7.04 19.36
CA GLY A 115 -5.90 -6.37 18.29
C GLY A 115 -5.02 -5.81 17.17
N ARG A 116 -3.76 -6.25 17.04
CA ARG A 116 -2.86 -5.82 15.95
C ARG A 116 -3.01 -6.76 14.76
N LEU A 117 -2.98 -6.21 13.56
CA LEU A 117 -3.03 -6.99 12.32
C LEU A 117 -1.84 -7.96 12.28
N ARG A 118 -2.12 -9.26 12.29
CA ARG A 118 -1.12 -10.30 12.26
C ARG A 118 -1.11 -11.09 10.96
N TYR A 119 -2.27 -11.31 10.39
CA TYR A 119 -2.44 -12.14 9.20
C TYR A 119 -3.23 -11.40 8.13
N LEU A 120 -2.84 -11.60 6.88
CA LEU A 120 -3.57 -11.21 5.70
C LEU A 120 -3.65 -12.42 4.78
N LEU A 121 -4.84 -12.99 4.62
CA LEU A 121 -5.07 -14.10 3.70
C LEU A 121 -5.67 -13.56 2.41
N ARG A 122 -5.01 -13.83 1.30
CA ARG A 122 -5.43 -13.46 -0.04
C ARG A 122 -5.96 -14.68 -0.77
N PHE A 123 -7.18 -14.57 -1.27
CA PHE A 123 -7.82 -15.55 -2.12
C PHE A 123 -7.64 -15.08 -3.57
N ASP A 124 -6.78 -15.75 -4.32
CA ASP A 124 -6.57 -15.48 -5.73
C ASP A 124 -7.40 -16.48 -6.55
N GLU A 125 -8.65 -16.17 -6.77
CA GLU A 125 -9.53 -16.99 -7.59
C GLU A 125 -9.71 -16.33 -8.96
N LEU A 126 -8.93 -16.81 -9.93
CA LEU A 126 -9.16 -16.53 -11.33
C LEU A 126 -10.40 -17.31 -11.78
N GLY A 127 -11.44 -16.63 -12.20
CA GLY A 127 -12.59 -17.21 -12.88
C GLY A 127 -13.80 -17.56 -12.01
N GLU A 128 -13.89 -17.08 -10.77
CA GLU A 128 -15.14 -17.14 -10.02
C GLU A 128 -16.14 -16.08 -10.50
N PRO A 129 -17.46 -16.40 -10.42
CA PRO A 129 -18.50 -15.51 -10.89
C PRO A 129 -18.43 -14.17 -10.18
N GLN A 130 -18.75 -13.17 -10.93
CA GLN A 130 -18.73 -11.75 -10.62
C GLN A 130 -19.55 -11.49 -9.36
N LEU A 131 -18.88 -11.04 -8.30
CA LEU A 131 -19.55 -10.69 -7.02
C LEU A 131 -20.61 -9.59 -7.16
N TRP A 132 -20.57 -8.84 -8.25
CA TRP A 132 -21.53 -7.77 -8.55
C TRP A 132 -22.83 -8.26 -9.23
N GLU A 133 -22.84 -9.46 -9.83
CA GLU A 133 -24.08 -10.09 -10.28
C GLU A 133 -24.86 -10.72 -9.11
N ASP A 134 -24.15 -11.03 -8.00
CA ASP A 134 -24.70 -11.71 -6.83
C ASP A 134 -24.78 -10.84 -5.57
N ASN A 135 -25.17 -9.57 -5.68
CA ASN A 135 -25.46 -8.70 -4.52
C ASN A 135 -26.71 -9.14 -3.77
N THR A 136 -26.84 -10.44 -3.54
CA THR A 136 -27.95 -11.02 -2.81
C THR A 136 -27.62 -11.10 -1.32
N ASP A 137 -28.63 -11.11 -0.49
CA ASP A 137 -28.47 -11.32 0.95
C ASP A 137 -27.73 -12.62 1.26
N SER A 138 -27.97 -13.67 0.46
CA SER A 138 -27.30 -14.95 0.59
C SER A 138 -25.80 -14.87 0.27
N ALA A 139 -25.39 -14.07 -0.70
CA ALA A 139 -23.97 -13.86 -1.02
C ALA A 139 -23.23 -13.14 0.10
N TYR A 140 -23.82 -12.06 0.64
CA TYR A 140 -23.25 -11.35 1.79
C TYR A 140 -23.13 -12.24 3.02
N LEU A 141 -24.20 -12.98 3.34
CA LEU A 141 -24.21 -13.88 4.48
C LEU A 141 -23.23 -15.05 4.29
N GLY A 142 -23.21 -15.65 3.11
CA GLY A 142 -22.30 -16.75 2.79
C GLY A 142 -20.84 -16.36 2.91
N PHE A 143 -20.44 -15.17 2.42
CA PHE A 143 -19.07 -14.70 2.56
C PHE A 143 -18.75 -14.31 4.00
N ARG A 144 -19.69 -13.69 4.73
CA ARG A 144 -19.50 -13.38 6.16
C ARG A 144 -19.26 -14.66 6.98
N MET A 145 -19.97 -15.74 6.71
CA MET A 145 -19.75 -17.05 7.35
C MET A 145 -18.41 -17.66 6.93
N ALA A 146 -18.01 -17.48 5.68
CA ALA A 146 -16.71 -17.97 5.20
C ALA A 146 -15.55 -17.28 5.92
N ILE A 147 -15.66 -15.98 6.25
CA ILE A 147 -14.67 -15.26 7.06
C ILE A 147 -14.46 -15.93 8.41
N ASP A 148 -15.53 -16.33 9.10
CA ASP A 148 -15.47 -16.99 10.41
C ASP A 148 -14.81 -18.37 10.34
N SER A 149 -14.84 -19.02 9.18
CA SER A 149 -14.25 -20.35 8.96
C SER A 149 -12.76 -20.33 8.65
N VAL A 150 -12.14 -19.15 8.50
CA VAL A 150 -10.73 -19.02 8.15
C VAL A 150 -9.83 -19.45 9.30
N ASP A 151 -9.02 -20.48 9.07
CA ASP A 151 -7.94 -20.89 9.96
C ASP A 151 -6.60 -20.33 9.48
N PHE A 152 -6.14 -19.23 10.09
CA PHE A 152 -4.86 -18.62 9.76
C PHE A 152 -3.65 -19.47 10.16
N HIS A 153 -3.80 -20.48 11.03
CA HIS A 153 -2.71 -21.35 11.46
C HIS A 153 -2.50 -22.55 10.52
N ASN A 154 -3.54 -22.87 9.74
CA ASN A 154 -3.47 -23.96 8.76
C ASN A 154 -4.23 -23.58 7.48
N PRO A 155 -3.81 -22.49 6.80
CA PRO A 155 -4.49 -22.04 5.58
C PRO A 155 -4.23 -23.02 4.42
N ASP A 156 -5.21 -23.15 3.53
CA ASP A 156 -5.01 -23.87 2.27
C ASP A 156 -4.12 -23.04 1.33
N THR A 157 -2.80 -23.21 1.47
CA THR A 157 -1.80 -22.48 0.68
C THR A 157 -1.68 -22.98 -0.76
N THR A 158 -2.45 -24.00 -1.16
CA THR A 158 -2.53 -24.40 -2.57
C THR A 158 -3.39 -23.46 -3.40
N ARG A 159 -4.29 -22.72 -2.73
CA ARG A 159 -5.22 -21.76 -3.35
C ARG A 159 -5.07 -20.34 -2.86
N HIS A 160 -4.39 -20.14 -1.74
CA HIS A 160 -4.36 -18.86 -1.05
C HIS A 160 -2.94 -18.46 -0.70
N THR A 161 -2.74 -17.16 -0.59
CA THR A 161 -1.46 -16.60 -0.12
C THR A 161 -1.67 -15.98 1.25
N LEU A 162 -0.93 -16.48 2.25
CA LEU A 162 -0.91 -15.94 3.60
C LEU A 162 0.29 -15.00 3.77
N THR A 163 0.01 -13.77 4.19
CA THR A 163 1.04 -12.83 4.66
C THR A 163 0.94 -12.73 6.18
N GLU A 164 2.04 -13.01 6.88
CA GLU A 164 2.14 -12.91 8.35
C GLU A 164 3.05 -11.74 8.73
N MET A 165 2.59 -10.89 9.65
CA MET A 165 3.36 -9.84 10.31
C MET A 165 3.91 -10.39 11.62
N VAL A 166 5.24 -10.49 11.73
CA VAL A 166 5.93 -10.95 12.94
C VAL A 166 6.31 -9.73 13.77
N TYR A 167 5.87 -9.70 15.02
CA TYR A 167 6.16 -8.61 15.96
C TYR A 167 7.36 -8.94 16.84
N GLY A 168 8.33 -8.02 16.92
CA GLY A 168 9.44 -8.10 17.87
C GLY A 168 9.06 -7.63 19.28
N ASP A 169 10.02 -7.71 20.19
CA ASP A 169 9.85 -7.39 21.63
C ASP A 169 9.37 -5.94 21.87
N GLY A 170 9.71 -5.01 21.01
CA GLY A 170 9.23 -3.61 21.06
C GLY A 170 7.80 -3.39 20.58
N GLY A 171 7.09 -4.43 20.17
CA GLY A 171 5.72 -4.34 19.64
C GLY A 171 5.64 -3.80 18.20
N TRP A 172 6.76 -3.69 17.53
CA TRP A 172 6.88 -3.28 16.12
C TRP A 172 6.92 -4.52 15.22
N VAL A 173 6.46 -4.37 13.97
CA VAL A 173 6.67 -5.41 12.97
C VAL A 173 8.18 -5.48 12.65
N SER A 174 8.77 -6.64 12.92
CA SER A 174 10.18 -6.92 12.65
C SER A 174 10.38 -7.69 11.35
N GLU A 175 9.36 -8.44 10.93
CA GLU A 175 9.42 -9.27 9.74
C GLU A 175 8.03 -9.45 9.13
N ILE A 176 7.97 -9.56 7.80
CA ILE A 176 6.77 -9.94 7.05
C ILE A 176 7.14 -11.18 6.25
N ARG A 177 6.32 -12.22 6.32
CA ARG A 177 6.50 -13.48 5.60
C ARG A 177 5.32 -13.75 4.69
N GLU A 178 5.56 -14.29 3.52
CA GLU A 178 4.52 -14.73 2.60
C GLU A 178 4.63 -16.22 2.29
N THR A 179 3.54 -16.95 2.45
CA THR A 179 3.42 -18.38 2.16
C THR A 179 2.35 -18.57 1.09
N PRO A 180 2.55 -19.38 0.04
CA PRO A 180 3.66 -20.35 -0.15
C PRO A 180 4.90 -19.77 -0.85
N THR A 181 4.92 -18.49 -1.23
CA THR A 181 5.98 -17.93 -2.08
C THR A 181 7.36 -17.93 -1.42
N GLY A 182 7.39 -17.99 -0.08
CA GLY A 182 8.62 -17.90 0.71
C GLY A 182 9.24 -16.50 0.74
N LYS A 183 8.55 -15.46 0.22
CA LYS A 183 9.03 -14.08 0.32
C LYS A 183 9.09 -13.64 1.77
N CYS A 184 10.16 -12.94 2.10
CA CYS A 184 10.41 -12.44 3.45
C CYS A 184 10.99 -11.03 3.37
N LEU A 185 10.47 -10.14 4.21
CA LEU A 185 10.98 -8.80 4.43
C LEU A 185 11.32 -8.66 5.91
N ALA A 186 12.60 -8.57 6.27
CA ALA A 186 13.05 -8.39 7.64
C ALA A 186 13.61 -6.97 7.83
N ALA A 187 13.27 -6.36 8.96
CA ALA A 187 13.87 -5.09 9.36
C ALA A 187 15.30 -5.32 9.84
N PRO A 188 16.28 -4.50 9.42
CA PRO A 188 17.61 -4.50 10.01
C PRO A 188 17.58 -4.12 11.51
N GLU A 189 18.65 -4.44 12.21
CA GLU A 189 18.79 -4.01 13.61
C GLU A 189 18.66 -2.47 13.74
N GLY A 190 17.88 -2.01 14.72
CA GLY A 190 17.57 -0.58 14.93
C GLY A 190 16.46 -0.03 14.02
N TYR A 191 15.84 -0.89 13.20
CA TYR A 191 14.74 -0.53 12.31
C TYR A 191 13.49 -1.33 12.63
N ARG A 192 12.33 -0.81 12.18
CA ARG A 192 11.03 -1.48 12.21
C ARG A 192 10.38 -1.41 10.85
N ILE A 193 9.36 -2.23 10.65
CA ILE A 193 8.51 -2.16 9.46
C ILE A 193 7.22 -1.45 9.83
N GLU A 194 6.86 -0.41 9.10
CA GLU A 194 5.54 0.22 9.12
C GLU A 194 4.73 -0.35 7.97
N VAL A 195 3.64 -1.04 8.31
CA VAL A 195 2.80 -1.73 7.35
C VAL A 195 1.55 -0.90 7.08
N LYS A 196 1.23 -0.72 5.80
CA LYS A 196 -0.05 -0.22 5.33
C LYS A 196 -0.64 -1.25 4.37
N VAL A 197 -1.77 -1.81 4.75
CA VAL A 197 -2.54 -2.66 3.83
C VAL A 197 -3.27 -1.74 2.88
N ASP A 198 -2.90 -1.78 1.61
CA ASP A 198 -3.57 -1.00 0.59
C ASP A 198 -4.80 -1.76 0.11
N GLN A 199 -5.95 -1.16 0.32
CA GLN A 199 -7.21 -1.65 -0.22
C GLN A 199 -7.34 -1.24 -1.70
N CYS A 200 -6.31 -1.47 -2.49
CA CYS A 200 -6.29 -1.02 -3.87
C CYS A 200 -7.39 -1.67 -4.68
N VAL A 201 -8.34 -0.86 -5.00
CA VAL A 201 -9.13 -1.01 -6.19
C VAL A 201 -8.20 -0.79 -7.37
N GLY A 202 -8.00 -1.80 -8.20
CA GLY A 202 -7.04 -1.71 -9.28
C GLY A 202 -7.36 -0.54 -10.19
N PHE A 203 -6.44 0.41 -10.26
CA PHE A 203 -6.44 1.35 -11.37
C PHE A 203 -5.91 0.60 -12.58
N TRP A 204 -6.75 0.44 -13.59
CA TRP A 204 -6.29 0.09 -14.91
C TRP A 204 -5.60 1.32 -15.50
N SER A 205 -4.30 1.42 -15.37
CA SER A 205 -3.54 2.11 -16.38
C SER A 205 -3.41 1.15 -17.57
N SER A 206 -3.48 1.65 -18.78
CA SER A 206 -3.26 0.91 -20.01
C SER A 206 -1.84 0.32 -20.12
N ASP A 207 -0.99 0.58 -19.16
CA ASP A 207 0.32 0.01 -19.00
C ASP A 207 0.17 -1.39 -18.40
N LEU A 208 0.75 -2.36 -19.07
CA LEU A 208 0.74 -3.80 -18.79
C LEU A 208 1.15 -4.20 -17.35
N ASP A 209 1.52 -3.26 -16.52
CA ASP A 209 1.99 -3.38 -15.15
C ASP A 209 0.99 -2.86 -14.12
N GLY A 210 -0.28 -3.14 -14.29
CA GLY A 210 -1.33 -2.82 -13.31
C GLY A 210 -0.97 -3.34 -11.93
N GLY A 211 -0.11 -2.60 -11.22
CA GLY A 211 0.38 -2.91 -9.88
C GLY A 211 -0.77 -2.95 -8.89
N ARG A 212 -1.15 -4.15 -8.50
CA ARG A 212 -2.10 -4.38 -7.42
C ARG A 212 -1.34 -4.40 -6.14
N TYR A 213 -1.37 -3.30 -5.42
CA TYR A 213 -0.71 -3.20 -4.13
C TYR A 213 -1.60 -3.80 -3.06
N LEU A 214 -1.17 -4.92 -2.51
CA LEU A 214 -1.82 -5.53 -1.34
C LEU A 214 -1.18 -5.05 -0.05
N LEU A 215 0.13 -4.89 -0.08
CA LEU A 215 0.93 -4.57 1.06
C LEU A 215 1.96 -3.50 0.70
N LYS A 216 1.88 -2.37 1.37
CA LYS A 216 2.93 -1.35 1.40
C LYS A 216 3.66 -1.44 2.73
N ALA A 217 4.97 -1.49 2.69
CA ALA A 217 5.81 -1.55 3.86
C ALA A 217 6.95 -0.53 3.76
N ASP A 218 7.17 0.21 4.84
CA ASP A 218 8.31 1.11 4.97
C ASP A 218 9.25 0.57 6.05
N ILE A 219 10.53 0.34 5.73
CA ILE A 219 11.56 0.10 6.75
C ILE A 219 12.02 1.46 7.24
N VAL A 220 11.75 1.75 8.51
CA VAL A 220 12.04 3.05 9.15
C VAL A 220 12.85 2.85 10.44
N PRO A 221 13.71 3.80 10.84
CA PRO A 221 14.45 3.70 12.10
C PRO A 221 13.49 3.74 13.30
N ILE A 222 13.81 2.97 14.36
CA ILE A 222 13.05 2.98 15.62
C ILE A 222 13.21 4.35 16.30
N SER A 223 14.40 4.94 16.23
CA SER A 223 14.66 6.30 16.66
C SER A 223 15.44 7.06 15.59
N ALA A 224 14.79 8.03 14.96
CA ALA A 224 15.45 8.96 14.05
C ALA A 224 16.23 9.98 14.86
N GLY A 225 17.49 9.65 15.21
CA GLY A 225 18.43 10.62 15.78
C GLY A 225 19.02 11.53 14.68
N GLY A 226 19.83 12.53 15.08
CA GLY A 226 20.53 13.43 14.13
C GLY A 226 21.64 12.77 13.30
N GLY A 227 21.76 11.44 13.32
CA GLY A 227 22.72 10.67 12.54
C GLY A 227 22.29 10.41 11.10
N THR A 228 23.00 9.49 10.44
CA THR A 228 22.64 9.02 9.10
C THR A 228 21.70 7.82 9.21
N TYR A 229 20.59 7.85 8.50
CA TYR A 229 19.64 6.77 8.42
C TYR A 229 18.97 6.72 7.03
N PHE A 230 18.25 5.64 6.74
CA PHE A 230 17.47 5.54 5.51
C PHE A 230 16.05 5.07 5.81
N ILE A 231 15.14 5.40 4.87
CA ILE A 231 13.80 4.84 4.79
C ILE A 231 13.73 4.09 3.47
N LYS A 232 13.38 2.81 3.51
CA LYS A 232 13.23 1.97 2.34
C LYS A 232 11.78 1.52 2.22
N ARG A 233 11.18 1.78 1.05
CA ARG A 233 9.78 1.46 0.75
C ARG A 233 9.67 0.23 -0.10
N PHE A 234 8.68 -0.57 0.22
CA PHE A 234 8.34 -1.80 -0.49
C PHE A 234 6.87 -1.81 -0.86
N VAL A 235 6.60 -2.41 -2.01
CA VAL A 235 5.26 -2.76 -2.46
C VAL A 235 5.31 -4.23 -2.83
N ASP A 236 4.44 -5.04 -2.22
CA ASP A 236 4.40 -6.49 -2.41
C ASP A 236 5.79 -7.16 -2.39
N PHE A 237 6.58 -6.83 -1.35
CA PHE A 237 7.97 -7.29 -1.13
C PHE A 237 9.00 -6.75 -2.12
N MET A 238 8.62 -5.87 -3.05
CA MET A 238 9.53 -5.29 -4.02
C MET A 238 9.95 -3.89 -3.59
N PRO A 239 11.26 -3.57 -3.56
CA PRO A 239 11.72 -2.24 -3.23
C PRO A 239 11.28 -1.25 -4.32
N THR A 240 10.72 -0.12 -3.90
CA THR A 240 10.28 0.95 -4.81
C THR A 240 11.12 2.20 -4.70
N THR A 241 11.47 2.59 -3.48
CA THR A 241 12.29 3.77 -3.24
C THR A 241 13.16 3.60 -2.01
N GLU A 242 14.32 4.28 -2.01
CA GLU A 242 15.16 4.46 -0.82
C GLU A 242 15.42 5.95 -0.63
N MET A 243 15.29 6.44 0.60
CA MET A 243 15.55 7.82 0.98
C MET A 243 16.59 7.84 2.09
N HIS A 244 17.73 8.48 1.86
CA HIS A 244 18.84 8.54 2.81
C HIS A 244 18.95 9.94 3.41
N TYR A 245 19.00 9.99 4.73
CA TYR A 245 19.04 11.20 5.52
C TYR A 245 20.35 11.31 6.29
N ALA A 246 20.86 12.55 6.41
CA ALA A 246 21.96 12.89 7.29
C ALA A 246 21.59 14.18 8.04
N GLY A 247 21.65 14.17 9.38
CA GLY A 247 21.25 15.29 10.21
C GLY A 247 19.81 15.74 9.98
N GLY A 248 18.90 14.81 9.68
CA GLY A 248 17.49 15.09 9.37
C GLY A 248 17.23 15.63 7.96
N ARG A 249 18.27 15.84 7.14
CA ARG A 249 18.15 16.33 5.76
C ARG A 249 18.31 15.17 4.77
N LEU A 250 17.37 15.05 3.83
CA LEU A 250 17.45 14.10 2.73
C LEU A 250 18.60 14.49 1.79
N PHE A 251 19.56 13.58 1.57
CA PHE A 251 20.71 13.83 0.70
C PHE A 251 20.81 12.87 -0.49
N LYS A 252 20.08 11.73 -0.46
CA LYS A 252 20.04 10.80 -1.58
C LYS A 252 18.70 10.11 -1.65
N SER A 253 18.12 10.01 -2.83
CA SER A 253 16.99 9.15 -3.11
C SER A 253 17.33 8.18 -4.24
N VAL A 254 16.80 6.97 -4.17
CA VAL A 254 16.93 5.94 -5.20
C VAL A 254 15.52 5.50 -5.56
N CYS A 255 15.17 5.59 -6.83
CA CYS A 255 13.93 5.06 -7.37
C CYS A 255 14.24 3.75 -8.09
N HIS A 256 13.60 2.68 -7.66
CA HIS A 256 13.67 1.39 -8.34
C HIS A 256 12.62 1.37 -9.45
N PRO A 257 12.90 0.73 -10.58
CA PRO A 257 11.93 0.60 -11.65
C PRO A 257 10.80 -0.31 -11.22
N ASN A 258 9.92 -0.56 -12.16
CA ASN A 258 8.81 -1.47 -12.03
C ASN A 258 9.11 -2.70 -11.15
N PRO A 259 8.24 -3.03 -10.19
CA PRO A 259 8.33 -4.22 -9.35
C PRO A 259 8.54 -5.53 -10.11
N SER A 260 8.17 -5.59 -11.39
CA SER A 260 8.36 -6.77 -12.25
C SER A 260 9.80 -7.06 -12.67
N CYS A 261 10.72 -6.09 -12.51
CA CYS A 261 12.14 -6.23 -12.88
C CYS A 261 13.05 -5.90 -11.69
N PRO A 262 13.22 -6.83 -10.73
CA PRO A 262 14.10 -6.59 -9.58
C PRO A 262 15.57 -6.50 -10.05
N GLY A 263 16.19 -5.38 -9.81
CA GLY A 263 17.63 -5.18 -10.07
C GLY A 263 17.98 -3.89 -10.80
N ASP A 264 17.08 -3.31 -11.57
CA ASP A 264 17.36 -2.08 -12.28
C ASP A 264 17.02 -0.86 -11.43
N VAL A 265 17.98 0.02 -11.20
CA VAL A 265 17.73 1.34 -10.61
C VAL A 265 17.27 2.26 -11.75
N LYS A 266 16.02 2.79 -11.63
CA LYS A 266 15.50 3.74 -12.61
C LYS A 266 16.29 5.05 -12.60
N GLU A 267 16.50 5.56 -11.39
CA GLU A 267 17.25 6.79 -11.17
C GLU A 267 17.78 6.90 -9.75
N THR A 268 18.89 7.60 -9.61
CA THR A 268 19.44 8.02 -8.31
C THR A 268 19.59 9.53 -8.32
N VAL A 269 19.07 10.21 -7.32
CA VAL A 269 19.26 11.65 -7.11
C VAL A 269 20.11 11.86 -5.86
N THR A 270 21.17 12.64 -5.98
CA THR A 270 22.08 12.98 -4.88
C THR A 270 22.14 14.49 -4.73
N LEU A 271 21.99 14.99 -3.51
CA LEU A 271 22.16 16.39 -3.15
C LEU A 271 23.55 16.66 -2.63
N THR A 272 24.22 17.64 -3.20
CA THR A 272 25.47 18.21 -2.71
C THR A 272 25.31 19.71 -2.52
N ALA A 273 25.71 20.23 -1.35
CA ALA A 273 25.69 21.66 -1.08
C ALA A 273 27.09 22.24 -1.23
N VAL A 274 27.27 23.24 -2.09
CA VAL A 274 28.55 23.89 -2.36
C VAL A 274 28.33 25.40 -2.52
N ASP A 275 29.08 26.21 -1.80
CA ASP A 275 29.11 27.67 -1.92
C ASP A 275 27.71 28.35 -1.94
N GLY A 276 26.81 27.86 -1.08
CA GLY A 276 25.45 28.38 -0.97
C GLY A 276 24.53 27.98 -2.13
N ALA A 277 24.95 27.08 -2.97
CA ALA A 277 24.13 26.42 -3.97
C ALA A 277 23.85 24.99 -3.59
N ASN A 278 22.68 24.49 -3.93
CA ASN A 278 22.32 23.08 -3.88
C ASN A 278 22.45 22.47 -5.27
N ILE A 279 23.23 21.40 -5.39
CA ILE A 279 23.45 20.68 -6.64
C ILE A 279 22.74 19.33 -6.52
N TYR A 280 21.70 19.13 -7.31
CA TYR A 280 21.01 17.86 -7.43
C TYR A 280 21.57 17.14 -8.66
N THR A 281 22.20 16.00 -8.41
CA THR A 281 22.75 15.15 -9.46
C THR A 281 21.88 13.92 -9.61
N LYS A 282 21.22 13.81 -10.77
CA LYS A 282 20.37 12.69 -11.15
C LYS A 282 21.11 11.80 -12.13
N VAL A 283 21.20 10.51 -11.82
CA VAL A 283 21.77 9.49 -12.69
C VAL A 283 20.64 8.59 -13.17
N TYR A 284 20.45 8.48 -14.47
CA TYR A 284 19.45 7.61 -15.08
C TYR A 284 19.99 6.19 -15.20
N GLY A 285 19.24 5.21 -14.72
CA GLY A 285 19.72 3.83 -14.65
C GLY A 285 19.92 3.16 -16.00
N SER A 286 19.04 3.45 -16.98
CA SER A 286 19.09 2.82 -18.32
C SER A 286 20.19 3.36 -19.20
N SER A 287 20.33 4.69 -19.29
CA SER A 287 21.33 5.35 -20.16
C SER A 287 22.62 5.67 -19.42
N ARG A 288 22.60 5.65 -18.06
CA ARG A 288 23.67 6.16 -17.19
C ARG A 288 24.03 7.63 -17.42
N ASP A 289 23.19 8.34 -18.16
CA ASP A 289 23.34 9.78 -18.33
C ASP A 289 23.16 10.48 -17.00
N THR A 290 23.77 11.65 -16.86
CA THR A 290 23.75 12.41 -15.62
C THR A 290 23.19 13.79 -15.87
N LEU A 291 22.12 14.16 -15.16
CA LEU A 291 21.58 15.52 -15.14
C LEU A 291 21.96 16.18 -13.81
N ALA A 292 22.75 17.27 -13.90
CA ALA A 292 23.03 18.14 -12.76
C ALA A 292 22.15 19.38 -12.83
N ARG A 293 21.46 19.71 -11.72
CA ARG A 293 20.67 20.93 -11.52
C ARG A 293 21.25 21.74 -10.39
N ILE A 294 21.55 23.00 -10.66
CA ILE A 294 22.17 23.94 -9.71
C ILE A 294 21.12 24.95 -9.28
N TRP A 295 20.80 24.92 -7.99
CA TRP A 295 19.84 25.79 -7.33
C TRP A 295 20.54 26.80 -6.44
N LYS A 296 20.15 28.07 -6.51
CA LYS A 296 20.68 29.10 -5.63
C LYS A 296 19.57 30.05 -5.20
N GLY A 297 19.35 30.15 -3.88
CA GLY A 297 18.27 30.94 -3.33
C GLY A 297 16.87 30.47 -3.76
N GLY A 298 16.65 29.15 -3.85
CA GLY A 298 15.37 28.56 -4.27
C GLY A 298 15.07 28.73 -5.77
N LEU A 299 16.02 29.21 -6.58
CA LEU A 299 15.86 29.40 -8.02
C LEU A 299 16.81 28.50 -8.78
N LEU A 300 16.28 27.80 -9.78
CA LEU A 300 17.10 27.03 -10.73
C LEU A 300 17.99 28.00 -11.53
N ARG A 301 19.29 27.73 -11.57
CA ARG A 301 20.29 28.56 -12.26
C ARG A 301 20.87 27.86 -13.45
N GLU A 302 21.08 26.58 -13.36
CA GLU A 302 21.73 25.82 -14.43
C GLU A 302 21.27 24.39 -14.44
N GLU A 303 21.17 23.81 -15.64
CA GLU A 303 21.08 22.36 -15.88
C GLU A 303 22.21 21.94 -16.81
N VAL A 304 22.83 20.80 -16.49
CA VAL A 304 23.85 20.19 -17.34
C VAL A 304 23.54 18.72 -17.51
N LEU A 305 23.20 18.31 -18.73
CA LEU A 305 23.05 16.92 -19.11
C LEU A 305 24.34 16.37 -19.67
N ARG A 306 24.84 15.26 -19.15
CA ARG A 306 26.05 14.57 -19.61
C ARG A 306 25.71 13.14 -19.98
N SER A 307 26.36 12.62 -21.01
CA SER A 307 26.34 11.19 -21.31
C SER A 307 27.07 10.40 -20.23
N GLU A 308 26.92 9.08 -20.24
CA GLU A 308 27.68 8.15 -19.39
C GLU A 308 29.22 8.33 -19.51
N TRP A 309 29.68 8.82 -20.64
CA TRP A 309 31.11 9.11 -20.94
C TRP A 309 31.55 10.50 -20.46
N GLY A 310 30.67 11.26 -19.81
CA GLY A 310 30.97 12.63 -19.34
C GLY A 310 30.82 13.72 -20.38
N THR A 311 30.49 13.39 -21.65
CA THR A 311 30.27 14.38 -22.71
C THR A 311 29.04 15.23 -22.37
N ILE A 312 29.15 16.55 -22.43
CA ILE A 312 28.02 17.46 -22.24
C ILE A 312 27.11 17.37 -23.48
N LEU A 313 25.89 16.93 -23.25
CA LEU A 313 24.85 16.79 -24.28
C LEU A 313 24.01 18.06 -24.40
N CYS A 314 23.69 18.67 -23.26
CA CYS A 314 22.88 19.88 -23.19
C CYS A 314 23.29 20.72 -21.98
N THR A 315 23.23 22.05 -22.13
CA THR A 315 23.28 22.99 -21.00
C THR A 315 22.12 23.95 -21.09
N ARG A 316 21.55 24.31 -19.94
CA ARG A 316 20.54 25.37 -19.79
C ARG A 316 20.97 26.32 -18.70
N HIS A 317 20.96 27.62 -19.00
CA HIS A 317 21.18 28.67 -18.01
C HIS A 317 19.90 29.47 -17.83
N TYR A 318 19.56 29.72 -16.56
CA TYR A 318 18.31 30.36 -16.17
C TYR A 318 18.58 31.72 -15.51
N THR A 319 18.03 32.77 -16.11
CA THR A 319 18.15 34.13 -15.59
C THR A 319 16.77 34.70 -15.28
N SER A 320 16.48 34.92 -14.01
CA SER A 320 15.22 35.54 -13.59
C SER A 320 15.22 37.03 -13.90
N LEU A 321 14.13 37.51 -14.46
CA LEU A 321 13.93 38.92 -14.83
C LEU A 321 12.94 39.59 -13.89
N PRO A 322 13.02 40.91 -13.67
CA PRO A 322 12.08 41.66 -12.84
C PRO A 322 10.60 41.54 -13.31
N SER A 323 10.39 41.22 -14.56
CA SER A 323 9.05 41.01 -15.16
C SER A 323 8.33 39.74 -14.72
N GLY A 324 8.91 38.90 -13.81
CA GLY A 324 8.37 37.59 -13.47
C GLY A 324 8.59 36.54 -14.54
N MET A 325 9.42 36.84 -15.55
CA MET A 325 9.85 35.91 -16.59
C MET A 325 11.23 35.34 -16.26
N VAL A 326 11.54 34.21 -16.83
CA VAL A 326 12.84 33.56 -16.78
C VAL A 326 13.37 33.45 -18.22
N ARG A 327 14.55 34.01 -18.48
CA ARG A 327 15.28 33.80 -19.70
C ARG A 327 16.05 32.50 -19.61
N VAL A 328 15.78 31.59 -20.55
CA VAL A 328 16.43 30.28 -20.65
C VAL A 328 17.32 30.27 -21.89
N GLU A 329 18.60 30.06 -21.68
CA GLU A 329 19.58 29.85 -22.74
C GLU A 329 19.94 28.39 -22.83
N GLU A 330 19.51 27.70 -23.89
CA GLU A 330 19.77 26.29 -24.13
C GLU A 330 20.82 26.11 -25.22
N ARG A 331 21.80 25.24 -24.96
CA ARG A 331 22.79 24.79 -25.93
C ARG A 331 22.82 23.26 -25.97
N ASN A 332 22.70 22.71 -27.16
CA ASN A 332 22.73 21.26 -27.39
C ASN A 332 24.00 20.91 -28.17
N ILE A 333 24.52 19.70 -27.96
CA ILE A 333 25.64 19.18 -28.73
C ILE A 333 25.23 18.92 -30.19
N ASP A 334 26.13 19.15 -31.09
CA ASP A 334 26.04 18.63 -32.46
C ASP A 334 26.74 17.26 -32.49
N PHE A 335 25.96 16.20 -32.61
CA PHE A 335 26.50 14.83 -32.61
C PHE A 335 27.41 14.49 -33.77
N LYS A 336 27.42 15.34 -34.84
CA LYS A 336 28.33 15.14 -35.97
C LYS A 336 29.70 15.76 -35.71
N THR A 337 29.72 16.94 -35.09
CA THR A 337 30.95 17.70 -34.85
C THR A 337 31.45 17.57 -33.41
N LEU A 338 30.64 17.06 -32.52
CA LEU A 338 30.84 17.02 -31.05
C LEU A 338 31.05 18.40 -30.42
N GLN A 339 30.57 19.46 -31.09
CA GLN A 339 30.63 20.84 -30.60
C GLN A 339 29.27 21.33 -30.12
N MET A 340 29.26 22.23 -29.15
CA MET A 340 28.02 22.86 -28.70
C MET A 340 27.47 23.79 -29.75
N LYS A 341 26.20 23.65 -30.11
CA LYS A 341 25.47 24.55 -31.03
C LYS A 341 25.31 25.95 -30.40
N PRO A 342 25.04 26.97 -31.23
CA PRO A 342 24.63 28.27 -30.72
C PRO A 342 23.47 28.20 -29.79
N ALA A 343 23.43 29.10 -28.79
CA ALA A 343 22.37 29.14 -27.81
C ALA A 343 21.01 29.47 -28.43
N ILE A 344 19.98 28.71 -28.05
CA ILE A 344 18.60 29.06 -28.31
C ILE A 344 18.09 29.75 -27.04
N VAL A 345 17.49 30.94 -27.20
CA VAL A 345 16.98 31.74 -26.10
C VAL A 345 15.47 31.68 -26.12
N THR A 346 14.88 31.27 -24.98
CA THR A 346 13.43 31.24 -24.76
C THR A 346 13.08 32.01 -23.51
N MET A 347 11.83 32.47 -23.43
CA MET A 347 11.29 33.14 -22.26
C MET A 347 10.17 32.27 -21.66
N ARG A 348 10.24 32.01 -20.37
CA ARG A 348 9.24 31.22 -19.65
C ARG A 348 8.71 31.99 -18.45
N PRO A 349 7.43 31.83 -18.06
CA PRO A 349 6.93 32.41 -16.82
C PRO A 349 7.60 31.72 -15.61
N LEU A 350 7.93 32.47 -14.57
CA LEU A 350 8.53 31.95 -13.34
C LEU A 350 7.63 30.87 -12.69
N SER A 351 6.31 31.04 -12.77
CA SER A 351 5.33 30.08 -12.25
C SER A 351 5.32 28.70 -12.94
N GLY A 352 5.93 28.62 -14.12
CA GLY A 352 6.09 27.36 -14.86
C GLY A 352 7.45 26.70 -14.68
N MET A 353 8.30 27.24 -13.81
CA MET A 353 9.61 26.65 -13.52
C MET A 353 9.50 25.52 -12.50
N PRO A 354 10.42 24.55 -12.52
CA PRO A 354 10.52 23.53 -11.48
C PRO A 354 10.68 24.16 -10.09
N HIS A 355 10.28 23.46 -9.05
CA HIS A 355 10.51 23.81 -7.65
C HIS A 355 11.62 22.96 -7.06
N GLU A 356 12.52 23.58 -6.27
CA GLU A 356 13.64 22.87 -5.66
C GLU A 356 13.21 21.72 -4.75
N GLU A 357 12.10 21.88 -4.03
CA GLU A 357 11.51 20.89 -3.14
C GLU A 357 11.08 19.61 -3.87
N ASP A 358 10.85 19.68 -5.17
CA ASP A 358 10.43 18.54 -5.99
C ASP A 358 11.61 17.67 -6.44
N GLU A 359 12.85 18.16 -6.37
CA GLU A 359 14.03 17.45 -6.90
C GLU A 359 14.31 16.10 -6.23
N MET A 360 13.96 15.98 -4.95
CA MET A 360 14.17 14.75 -4.18
C MET A 360 12.89 13.95 -3.98
N ASN A 361 11.76 14.40 -4.55
CA ASN A 361 10.47 13.73 -4.39
C ASN A 361 10.33 12.59 -5.41
N PRO A 362 10.46 11.32 -4.98
CA PRO A 362 10.43 10.18 -5.90
C PRO A 362 9.08 9.99 -6.62
N LEU A 363 8.00 10.60 -6.10
CA LEU A 363 6.65 10.49 -6.69
C LEU A 363 6.44 11.43 -7.88
N LYS A 364 7.25 12.47 -8.01
CA LYS A 364 7.13 13.47 -9.10
C LYS A 364 8.07 13.22 -10.27
N HIS A 365 8.91 12.21 -10.22
CA HIS A 365 9.95 11.95 -11.25
C HIS A 365 9.45 11.20 -12.50
N GLY A 366 8.15 10.86 -12.60
CA GLY A 366 7.62 10.04 -13.69
C GLY A 366 7.59 10.72 -15.08
N ASN A 367 7.57 12.04 -15.18
CA ASN A 367 7.17 12.73 -16.42
C ASN A 367 8.26 13.58 -17.09
N TRP A 368 9.52 13.49 -16.68
CA TRP A 368 10.57 14.36 -17.23
C TRP A 368 11.12 13.90 -18.58
N MET A 369 10.87 12.67 -19.02
CA MET A 369 11.32 12.16 -20.32
C MET A 369 10.53 12.70 -21.52
N GLU A 370 9.36 13.31 -21.32
CA GLU A 370 8.55 13.90 -22.41
C GLU A 370 9.03 15.31 -22.84
N ALA A 371 10.02 15.87 -22.19
CA ALA A 371 10.53 17.21 -22.47
C ALA A 371 11.86 17.25 -23.25
N TYR A 372 12.38 16.09 -23.70
CA TYR A 372 13.63 16.00 -24.47
C TYR A 372 13.43 15.33 -25.83
#